data_25776fa57192372a444010bbe1d51731
#
_entry.id   25776fa57192372a444010bbe1d51731
#
_cell.length_a   1.000
_cell.length_b   1.000
_cell.length_c   1.000
_cell.angle_alpha   90.00
_cell.angle_beta   90.00
_cell.angle_gamma   90.00
#
_symmetry.space_group_name_H-M   'P 1'
#
loop_
_entity.id
_entity.type
_entity.pdbx_description
1 polymer ?
#
loop_
_entity_poly.entity_id
_entity_poly.type
_entity_poly.pdbx_seq_one_letter_code
_entity_poly.pdbx_strand_id
1 'polypeptide(L)'
;MKIHAFFASAVLASAVFADGPAFTVDATRPGRTLPNAQQTLVIWHLDRNRFRPAKRNREHDVLEFAEYVEVMGATGGNPQRDCLRNPADRSVLDDYDFSRLVDGCKDIVGMGLKPYLKLGNVPQKFSTDDNGGSFHMNIRPPDDYAAYGRYMAACAKALLDAFGREELLKWRFAVLTEFENGGWFKDASGDAEKTFRAYCRLYETTVDAFTRTISPDLTFGVHAMAVIEGLWDERTFIRYAAERKLPLKFVTASFYDEYPGKFTTGHPLPRDIARLREAAEAAGLTNLFYAVDEGRLLYGKTRNKKGDHLALRIVGDTYQAAYDARIVKQLFDSGAEYFAAWGYLSGPDALFDGLPSVSFHVARESARFKDMRRLPVAKASCAAPGVEADAVAALSPDGSTMRIMAYAFTNDLFATGTTRIGISVVPPPAWKGRKGRMTRCVVDDNANWFDEWRAERKQLNIGDERFFWSPDDPATASSCGLSAAEDRAFFRKEIEPRLRPCAQLKHTTAPLLPAADGSISLPAALPANAVLFVELKVGEP
;
A
#
# COMPACT_ATOMS: atom_id res chain seq x y z
N MET A 1 36.66 -22.73 34.37
CA MET A 1 37.72 -22.95 33.37
C MET A 1 37.26 -24.03 32.40
N LYS A 2 36.69 -23.63 31.28
CA LYS A 2 36.56 -24.43 30.04
C LYS A 2 36.36 -23.43 28.90
N ILE A 3 37.49 -23.03 28.33
CA ILE A 3 37.65 -22.42 27.02
C ILE A 3 37.72 -23.58 26.03
N HIS A 4 36.98 -23.57 24.98
CA HIS A 4 37.08 -24.26 23.69
C HIS A 4 35.68 -24.21 23.08
N ALA A 5 35.39 -23.75 21.89
CA ALA A 5 36.17 -23.68 20.69
C ALA A 5 35.48 -22.67 19.74
N PHE A 6 36.14 -21.63 19.40
CA PHE A 6 35.85 -20.80 18.24
C PHE A 6 37.02 -21.02 17.29
N PHE A 7 36.85 -21.87 16.29
CA PHE A 7 37.64 -21.92 15.06
C PHE A 7 37.29 -23.20 14.27
N ALA A 8 36.21 -23.17 13.51
CA ALA A 8 36.04 -24.05 12.36
C ALA A 8 34.75 -23.66 11.62
N SER A 9 34.72 -22.59 10.86
CA SER A 9 33.58 -22.26 9.96
C SER A 9 33.98 -21.44 8.74
N ALA A 10 35.19 -21.62 8.23
CA ALA A 10 35.64 -20.86 7.06
C ALA A 10 35.83 -21.68 5.77
N VAL A 11 35.51 -22.96 5.72
CA VAL A 11 35.80 -23.81 4.55
C VAL A 11 34.56 -24.52 3.97
N LEU A 12 33.37 -24.24 4.43
CA LEU A 12 32.14 -24.93 3.97
C LEU A 12 31.25 -24.07 3.05
N ALA A 13 31.75 -22.97 2.49
CA ALA A 13 30.92 -22.03 1.73
C ALA A 13 30.56 -22.49 0.31
N SER A 14 31.22 -23.50 -0.26
CA SER A 14 31.01 -23.89 -1.66
C SER A 14 30.09 -25.08 -1.90
N ALA A 15 29.69 -25.80 -0.87
CA ALA A 15 28.92 -27.05 -1.01
C ALA A 15 27.44 -26.96 -0.57
N VAL A 16 26.96 -25.79 -0.11
CA VAL A 16 25.66 -25.68 0.57
C VAL A 16 24.50 -25.24 -0.34
N PHE A 17 24.77 -24.97 -1.62
CA PHE A 17 23.76 -24.36 -2.51
C PHE A 17 23.04 -25.32 -3.47
N ALA A 18 23.18 -26.62 -3.31
CA ALA A 18 22.65 -27.59 -4.30
C ALA A 18 21.11 -27.70 -4.34
N ASP A 19 20.38 -27.26 -3.29
CA ASP A 19 18.96 -27.60 -3.13
C ASP A 19 17.98 -26.42 -2.98
N GLY A 20 18.36 -25.20 -3.35
CA GLY A 20 17.47 -24.02 -3.18
C GLY A 20 17.50 -23.02 -4.35
N PRO A 21 16.60 -22.04 -4.36
CA PRO A 21 16.60 -20.99 -5.37
C PRO A 21 17.89 -20.17 -5.31
N ALA A 22 18.50 -20.01 -6.48
CA ALA A 22 19.72 -19.23 -6.66
C ALA A 22 19.46 -18.02 -7.56
N PHE A 23 19.96 -16.86 -7.14
CA PHE A 23 19.82 -15.60 -7.86
C PHE A 23 21.19 -15.03 -8.19
N THR A 24 21.31 -14.45 -9.38
CA THR A 24 22.48 -13.67 -9.78
C THR A 24 22.07 -12.23 -10.00
N VAL A 25 22.67 -11.31 -9.24
CA VAL A 25 22.47 -9.86 -9.35
C VAL A 25 23.61 -9.28 -10.19
N ASP A 26 23.28 -8.64 -11.32
CA ASP A 26 24.26 -7.98 -12.18
C ASP A 26 24.23 -6.45 -11.95
N ALA A 27 25.17 -5.95 -11.17
CA ALA A 27 25.27 -4.52 -10.89
C ALA A 27 26.05 -3.71 -11.93
N THR A 28 26.51 -4.34 -13.00
CA THR A 28 27.18 -3.65 -14.11
C THR A 28 26.17 -2.99 -15.07
N ARG A 29 24.89 -3.37 -15.01
CA ARG A 29 23.82 -2.93 -15.92
C ARG A 29 22.63 -2.32 -15.17
N PRO A 30 22.79 -1.18 -14.49
CA PRO A 30 21.67 -0.56 -13.79
C PRO A 30 20.60 -0.07 -14.78
N GLY A 31 19.37 -0.46 -14.51
CA GLY A 31 18.19 -0.13 -15.29
C GLY A 31 17.48 1.16 -14.85
N ARG A 32 16.14 1.16 -14.89
CA ARG A 32 15.31 2.32 -14.52
C ARG A 32 15.41 2.66 -13.02
N THR A 33 15.11 3.90 -12.69
CA THR A 33 14.93 4.35 -11.31
C THR A 33 13.67 3.72 -10.71
N LEU A 34 13.78 3.29 -9.46
CA LEU A 34 12.65 2.72 -8.72
C LEU A 34 11.89 3.83 -7.98
N PRO A 35 10.56 3.76 -7.98
CA PRO A 35 9.73 4.66 -7.21
C PRO A 35 9.74 4.29 -5.72
N ASN A 36 9.15 5.15 -4.90
CA ASN A 36 8.79 4.80 -3.54
C ASN A 36 7.51 3.95 -3.53
N ALA A 37 7.64 2.64 -3.43
CA ALA A 37 6.51 1.72 -3.43
C ALA A 37 5.50 1.97 -2.30
N GLN A 38 5.92 2.64 -1.22
CA GLN A 38 5.15 2.86 0.01
C GLN A 38 4.72 4.32 0.18
N GLN A 39 4.76 5.13 -0.88
CA GLN A 39 4.54 6.57 -0.78
C GLN A 39 3.12 6.99 -0.41
N THR A 40 2.12 6.14 -0.60
CA THR A 40 0.71 6.49 -0.42
C THR A 40 0.07 5.68 0.70
N LEU A 41 -0.52 6.38 1.65
CA LEU A 41 -1.31 5.81 2.74
C LEU A 41 -2.78 6.09 2.47
N VAL A 42 -3.66 5.15 2.83
CA VAL A 42 -5.10 5.28 2.62
C VAL A 42 -5.80 5.57 3.92
N ILE A 43 -6.68 6.58 3.91
CA ILE A 43 -7.67 6.80 4.96
C ILE A 43 -9.07 6.85 4.36
N TRP A 44 -10.02 6.27 5.09
CA TRP A 44 -11.39 6.25 4.64
C TRP A 44 -12.11 7.59 4.87
N HIS A 45 -11.79 8.25 5.96
CA HIS A 45 -12.44 9.49 6.37
C HIS A 45 -11.49 10.49 6.98
N LEU A 46 -11.72 11.77 6.72
CA LEU A 46 -10.98 12.87 7.31
C LEU A 46 -11.23 13.05 8.81
N ASP A 47 -12.45 12.77 9.28
CA ASP A 47 -12.81 12.80 10.71
C ASP A 47 -12.10 11.71 11.52
N ARG A 48 -11.64 10.67 10.86
CA ARG A 48 -10.79 9.60 11.41
C ARG A 48 -9.34 9.77 10.98
N ASN A 49 -8.97 10.94 10.54
CA ASN A 49 -7.60 11.19 10.13
C ASN A 49 -6.64 10.94 11.28
N ARG A 50 -5.87 9.86 11.16
CA ARG A 50 -4.94 9.38 12.17
C ARG A 50 -3.55 9.99 12.04
N PHE A 51 -3.32 10.74 10.98
CA PHE A 51 -2.05 11.42 10.71
C PHE A 51 -1.96 12.79 11.37
N ARG A 52 -2.73 13.01 12.46
CA ARG A 52 -2.62 14.25 13.24
C ARG A 52 -1.34 14.26 14.07
N PRO A 53 -0.64 15.40 14.14
CA PRO A 53 0.62 15.50 14.88
C PRO A 53 0.54 14.98 16.33
N ALA A 54 -0.59 15.18 17.00
CA ALA A 54 -0.83 14.73 18.38
C ALA A 54 -0.94 13.21 18.53
N LYS A 55 -1.13 12.48 17.43
CA LYS A 55 -1.27 11.02 17.42
C LYS A 55 -0.07 10.30 16.81
N ARG A 56 0.94 11.05 16.42
CA ARG A 56 2.14 10.50 15.79
C ARG A 56 2.87 9.53 16.71
N ASN A 57 3.09 8.32 16.25
CA ASN A 57 3.98 7.36 16.90
C ASN A 57 5.40 7.54 16.36
N ARG A 58 6.36 7.87 17.23
CA ARG A 58 7.73 8.14 16.83
C ARG A 58 8.60 6.89 16.66
N GLU A 59 8.15 5.75 17.13
CA GLU A 59 8.92 4.50 17.10
C GLU A 59 8.74 3.72 15.79
N HIS A 60 7.58 3.86 15.17
CA HIS A 60 7.28 3.30 13.85
C HIS A 60 6.48 4.31 13.04
N ASP A 61 7.15 5.34 12.63
CA ASP A 61 6.54 6.49 12.00
C ASP A 61 6.49 6.31 10.48
N VAL A 62 5.29 6.13 9.94
CA VAL A 62 5.08 6.03 8.49
C VAL A 62 5.54 7.28 7.73
N LEU A 63 5.72 8.42 8.41
CA LEU A 63 6.29 9.61 7.80
C LEU A 63 7.75 9.43 7.35
N GLU A 64 8.43 8.37 7.79
CA GLU A 64 9.74 8.01 7.26
C GLU A 64 9.71 7.71 5.75
N PHE A 65 8.55 7.29 5.21
CA PHE A 65 8.42 6.91 3.81
C PHE A 65 7.16 7.43 3.10
N ALA A 66 6.11 7.80 3.83
CA ALA A 66 4.89 8.30 3.20
C ALA A 66 5.10 9.69 2.59
N GLU A 67 4.44 9.93 1.47
CA GLU A 67 4.43 11.21 0.76
C GLU A 67 3.00 11.72 0.53
N TYR A 68 2.05 10.80 0.38
CA TYR A 68 0.65 11.11 0.11
C TYR A 68 -0.27 10.44 1.12
N VAL A 69 -1.38 11.10 1.40
CA VAL A 69 -2.53 10.51 2.08
C VAL A 69 -3.71 10.52 1.14
N GLU A 70 -4.13 9.35 0.74
CA GLU A 70 -5.33 9.13 -0.06
C GLU A 70 -6.57 9.17 0.82
N VAL A 71 -7.52 10.01 0.45
CA VAL A 71 -8.80 10.20 1.15
C VAL A 71 -9.91 9.66 0.26
N MET A 72 -10.46 8.51 0.62
CA MET A 72 -11.39 7.74 -0.23
C MET A 72 -12.76 8.41 -0.43
N GLY A 73 -13.26 9.14 0.54
CA GLY A 73 -14.56 9.82 0.48
C GLY A 73 -14.44 11.31 0.76
N ALA A 74 -13.68 12.06 -0.06
CA ALA A 74 -13.35 13.45 0.21
C ALA A 74 -14.55 14.40 0.12
N THR A 75 -15.48 14.17 -0.81
CA THR A 75 -16.58 15.09 -1.12
C THR A 75 -17.95 14.64 -0.60
N GLY A 76 -18.00 13.68 0.32
CA GLY A 76 -19.24 13.25 0.94
C GLY A 76 -19.75 11.90 0.43
N GLY A 77 -21.03 11.85 0.03
CA GLY A 77 -21.73 10.62 -0.39
C GLY A 77 -22.47 9.93 0.76
N ASN A 78 -22.38 10.46 1.97
CA ASN A 78 -23.09 9.99 3.14
C ASN A 78 -23.45 11.22 3.99
N PRO A 79 -24.69 11.34 4.53
CA PRO A 79 -25.13 12.53 5.25
C PRO A 79 -24.23 12.97 6.40
N GLN A 80 -23.55 12.03 7.05
CA GLN A 80 -22.60 12.33 8.13
C GLN A 80 -21.28 12.91 7.61
N ARG A 81 -21.04 12.87 6.30
CA ARG A 81 -19.77 13.25 5.65
C ARG A 81 -19.95 14.24 4.51
N ASP A 82 -21.19 14.46 4.11
CA ASP A 82 -21.50 15.46 3.09
C ASP A 82 -21.01 16.84 3.54
N CYS A 83 -20.37 17.56 2.64
CA CYS A 83 -19.83 18.90 2.92
C CYS A 83 -20.95 19.95 2.83
N LEU A 84 -21.98 19.80 3.65
CA LEU A 84 -23.21 20.58 3.69
C LEU A 84 -23.59 20.85 5.13
N ARG A 85 -24.22 22.01 5.40
CA ARG A 85 -24.68 22.38 6.74
C ARG A 85 -25.89 21.57 7.19
N ASN A 86 -26.81 21.31 6.27
CA ASN A 86 -27.99 20.48 6.52
C ASN A 86 -28.15 19.43 5.39
N PRO A 87 -27.46 18.28 5.49
CA PRO A 87 -27.55 17.24 4.45
C PRO A 87 -28.96 16.67 4.24
N ALA A 88 -29.84 16.77 5.25
CA ALA A 88 -31.19 16.24 5.18
C ALA A 88 -32.17 17.15 4.40
N ASP A 89 -31.88 18.43 4.29
CA ASP A 89 -32.76 19.39 3.61
C ASP A 89 -32.49 19.42 2.09
N ARG A 90 -33.28 18.68 1.34
CA ARG A 90 -33.18 18.61 -0.13
C ARG A 90 -33.69 19.87 -0.85
N SER A 91 -34.37 20.78 -0.18
CA SER A 91 -34.84 22.04 -0.76
C SER A 91 -33.75 23.08 -0.94
N VAL A 92 -32.63 22.93 -0.19
CA VAL A 92 -31.47 23.82 -0.25
C VAL A 92 -30.24 23.02 -0.66
N LEU A 93 -29.74 23.22 -1.87
CA LEU A 93 -28.59 22.49 -2.42
C LEU A 93 -27.25 23.23 -2.28
N ASP A 94 -27.26 24.50 -1.87
CA ASP A 94 -26.08 25.39 -1.84
C ASP A 94 -25.62 25.80 -0.44
N ASP A 95 -26.08 25.11 0.59
CA ASP A 95 -25.67 25.31 1.99
C ASP A 95 -24.32 24.63 2.31
N TYR A 96 -23.32 24.91 1.50
CA TYR A 96 -22.01 24.25 1.57
C TYR A 96 -21.27 24.51 2.87
N ASP A 97 -20.58 23.46 3.35
CA ASP A 97 -19.63 23.51 4.47
C ASP A 97 -18.44 22.58 4.21
N PHE A 98 -17.35 23.13 3.72
CA PHE A 98 -16.11 22.39 3.45
C PHE A 98 -15.10 22.45 4.60
N SER A 99 -15.49 22.95 5.78
CA SER A 99 -14.58 23.12 6.92
C SER A 99 -13.86 21.82 7.28
N ARG A 100 -14.59 20.71 7.37
CA ARG A 100 -14.02 19.39 7.68
C ARG A 100 -13.01 18.91 6.63
N LEU A 101 -13.29 19.10 5.34
CA LEU A 101 -12.37 18.77 4.26
C LEU A 101 -11.09 19.62 4.36
N VAL A 102 -11.25 20.92 4.51
CA VAL A 102 -10.13 21.87 4.63
C VAL A 102 -9.27 21.56 5.86
N ASP A 103 -9.88 21.36 7.03
CA ASP A 103 -9.14 21.10 8.26
C ASP A 103 -8.42 19.74 8.21
N GLY A 104 -9.06 18.71 7.66
CA GLY A 104 -8.40 17.43 7.45
C GLY A 104 -7.19 17.52 6.50
N CYS A 105 -7.32 18.30 5.42
CA CYS A 105 -6.19 18.55 4.53
C CYS A 105 -5.08 19.39 5.20
N LYS A 106 -5.42 20.35 6.07
CA LYS A 106 -4.42 21.09 6.88
C LYS A 106 -3.63 20.16 7.80
N ASP A 107 -4.31 19.19 8.43
CA ASP A 107 -3.64 18.19 9.26
C ASP A 107 -2.64 17.37 8.43
N ILE A 108 -3.02 16.93 7.22
CA ILE A 108 -2.13 16.19 6.30
C ILE A 108 -0.92 17.03 5.88
N VAL A 109 -1.17 18.25 5.40
CA VAL A 109 -0.10 19.18 4.96
C VAL A 109 0.81 19.58 6.12
N GLY A 110 0.22 19.80 7.31
CA GLY A 110 0.97 20.12 8.53
C GLY A 110 1.94 19.03 8.97
N MET A 111 1.75 17.80 8.52
CA MET A 111 2.69 16.68 8.72
C MET A 111 3.72 16.52 7.59
N GLY A 112 3.73 17.40 6.61
CA GLY A 112 4.63 17.34 5.46
C GLY A 112 4.17 16.37 4.37
N LEU A 113 2.94 15.87 4.44
CA LEU A 113 2.33 14.98 3.47
C LEU A 113 1.47 15.76 2.47
N LYS A 114 1.16 15.14 1.35
CA LYS A 114 0.34 15.71 0.28
C LYS A 114 -1.01 14.98 0.24
N PRO A 115 -2.13 15.69 0.23
CA PRO A 115 -3.43 15.08 0.00
C PRO A 115 -3.53 14.45 -1.40
N TYR A 116 -4.15 13.28 -1.45
CA TYR A 116 -4.67 12.66 -2.65
C TYR A 116 -6.18 12.46 -2.46
N LEU A 117 -6.99 13.26 -3.12
CA LEU A 117 -8.42 13.35 -2.86
C LEU A 117 -9.23 12.58 -3.90
N LYS A 118 -10.02 11.59 -3.46
CA LYS A 118 -11.07 10.99 -4.28
C LYS A 118 -12.29 11.91 -4.23
N LEU A 119 -12.49 12.61 -5.33
CA LEU A 119 -13.63 13.49 -5.58
C LEU A 119 -14.78 12.68 -6.18
N GLY A 120 -15.93 13.31 -6.38
CA GLY A 120 -17.02 12.68 -7.15
C GLY A 120 -18.01 11.88 -6.32
N ASN A 121 -17.78 11.67 -5.04
CA ASN A 121 -18.82 11.16 -4.16
C ASN A 121 -19.96 12.18 -4.09
N VAL A 122 -21.11 11.79 -4.64
CA VAL A 122 -22.29 12.67 -4.75
C VAL A 122 -23.00 12.74 -3.41
N PRO A 123 -23.13 13.92 -2.78
CA PRO A 123 -23.92 14.05 -1.57
C PRO A 123 -25.35 13.55 -1.75
N GLN A 124 -25.90 12.89 -0.75
CA GLN A 124 -27.20 12.20 -0.90
C GLN A 124 -28.33 13.10 -1.34
N LYS A 125 -28.36 14.37 -0.90
CA LYS A 125 -29.42 15.28 -1.28
C LYS A 125 -29.41 15.74 -2.74
N PHE A 126 -28.33 15.45 -3.48
CA PHE A 126 -28.26 15.70 -4.94
C PHE A 126 -28.87 14.61 -5.79
N SER A 127 -29.27 13.48 -5.18
CA SER A 127 -29.85 12.33 -5.89
C SER A 127 -31.23 12.01 -5.30
N THR A 128 -32.23 11.78 -6.13
CA THR A 128 -33.59 11.47 -5.68
C THR A 128 -33.68 10.07 -5.07
N ASP A 129 -32.97 9.13 -5.68
CA ASP A 129 -32.97 7.74 -5.27
C ASP A 129 -31.74 7.44 -4.41
N ASP A 130 -31.98 7.26 -3.12
CA ASP A 130 -30.97 6.94 -2.13
C ASP A 130 -30.85 5.43 -1.95
N ASN A 131 -29.93 4.82 -2.67
CA ASN A 131 -29.56 3.44 -2.45
C ASN A 131 -28.21 3.38 -1.75
N GLY A 132 -28.20 3.04 -0.47
CA GLY A 132 -26.99 2.79 0.26
C GLY A 132 -26.11 1.76 -0.44
N GLY A 133 -25.06 2.22 -1.11
CA GLY A 133 -24.04 1.38 -1.72
C GLY A 133 -23.06 0.83 -0.70
N SER A 134 -21.86 0.49 -1.15
CA SER A 134 -20.77 0.10 -0.26
C SER A 134 -20.55 1.14 0.83
N PHE A 135 -20.45 0.70 2.07
CA PHE A 135 -20.26 1.56 3.25
C PHE A 135 -21.32 2.68 3.41
N HIS A 136 -22.56 2.41 3.00
CA HIS A 136 -23.69 3.35 3.06
C HIS A 136 -23.46 4.64 2.26
N MET A 137 -22.63 4.59 1.24
CA MET A 137 -22.40 5.72 0.33
C MET A 137 -23.51 5.83 -0.70
N ASN A 138 -23.85 7.06 -1.09
CA ASN A 138 -24.70 7.30 -2.25
C ASN A 138 -23.96 6.84 -3.51
N ILE A 139 -24.59 5.96 -4.27
CA ILE A 139 -24.05 5.43 -5.54
C ILE A 139 -24.72 6.03 -6.77
N ARG A 140 -25.64 6.98 -6.57
CA ARG A 140 -26.43 7.54 -7.68
C ARG A 140 -25.78 8.75 -8.31
N PRO A 141 -25.94 8.94 -9.61
CA PRO A 141 -25.62 10.20 -10.26
C PRO A 141 -26.41 11.37 -9.64
N PRO A 142 -25.92 12.61 -9.75
CA PRO A 142 -26.74 13.76 -9.37
C PRO A 142 -27.89 13.94 -10.35
N ASP A 143 -29.07 14.28 -9.85
CA ASP A 143 -30.25 14.60 -10.66
C ASP A 143 -30.03 15.86 -11.49
N ASP A 144 -29.36 16.88 -10.90
CA ASP A 144 -28.94 18.11 -11.56
C ASP A 144 -27.41 18.26 -11.55
N TYR A 145 -26.78 17.98 -12.68
CA TYR A 145 -25.35 18.17 -12.86
C TYR A 145 -24.89 19.64 -12.80
N ALA A 146 -25.78 20.60 -13.07
CA ALA A 146 -25.43 22.02 -12.91
C ALA A 146 -25.32 22.39 -11.42
N ALA A 147 -26.24 21.92 -10.60
CA ALA A 147 -26.15 22.07 -9.12
C ALA A 147 -24.92 21.36 -8.57
N TYR A 148 -24.66 20.12 -9.01
CA TYR A 148 -23.47 19.38 -8.61
C TYR A 148 -22.17 20.09 -9.07
N GLY A 149 -22.14 20.65 -10.27
CA GLY A 149 -21.01 21.45 -10.75
C GLY A 149 -20.73 22.68 -9.89
N ARG A 150 -21.78 23.37 -9.41
CA ARG A 150 -21.62 24.48 -8.44
C ARG A 150 -21.05 24.02 -7.10
N TYR A 151 -21.49 22.85 -6.61
CA TYR A 151 -20.92 22.24 -5.40
C TYR A 151 -19.43 21.94 -5.57
N MET A 152 -19.02 21.33 -6.69
CA MET A 152 -17.62 21.03 -6.97
C MET A 152 -16.77 22.29 -7.17
N ALA A 153 -17.32 23.35 -7.80
CA ALA A 153 -16.64 24.64 -7.92
C ALA A 153 -16.45 25.33 -6.56
N ALA A 154 -17.44 25.25 -5.69
CA ALA A 154 -17.35 25.76 -4.32
C ALA A 154 -16.33 24.96 -3.50
N CYS A 155 -16.26 23.63 -3.68
CA CYS A 155 -15.23 22.78 -3.07
C CYS A 155 -13.83 23.20 -3.53
N ALA A 156 -13.63 23.34 -4.85
CA ALA A 156 -12.36 23.78 -5.42
C ALA A 156 -11.93 25.17 -4.90
N LYS A 157 -12.90 26.10 -4.78
CA LYS A 157 -12.64 27.43 -4.23
C LYS A 157 -12.25 27.38 -2.77
N ALA A 158 -12.93 26.57 -1.94
CA ALA A 158 -12.58 26.42 -0.53
C ALA A 158 -11.15 25.89 -0.33
N LEU A 159 -10.73 24.94 -1.16
CA LEU A 159 -9.35 24.44 -1.16
C LEU A 159 -8.37 25.50 -1.66
N LEU A 160 -8.70 26.23 -2.72
CA LEU A 160 -7.85 27.30 -3.27
C LEU A 160 -7.64 28.42 -2.25
N ASP A 161 -8.70 28.84 -1.56
CA ASP A 161 -8.63 29.89 -0.53
C ASP A 161 -7.78 29.45 0.67
N ALA A 162 -7.81 28.16 1.02
CA ALA A 162 -7.12 27.63 2.18
C ALA A 162 -5.63 27.32 1.94
N PHE A 163 -5.27 26.87 0.73
CA PHE A 163 -3.93 26.32 0.46
C PHE A 163 -3.17 27.07 -0.64
N GLY A 164 -3.86 27.81 -1.47
CA GLY A 164 -3.26 28.45 -2.64
C GLY A 164 -2.98 27.49 -3.78
N ARG A 165 -2.82 28.05 -4.99
CA ARG A 165 -2.63 27.29 -6.24
C ARG A 165 -1.37 26.41 -6.22
N GLU A 166 -0.25 26.98 -5.76
CA GLU A 166 1.05 26.28 -5.78
C GLU A 166 1.06 25.02 -4.91
N GLU A 167 0.36 25.06 -3.79
CA GLU A 167 0.24 23.88 -2.93
C GLU A 167 -0.66 22.82 -3.59
N LEU A 168 -1.82 23.22 -4.13
CA LEU A 168 -2.75 22.31 -4.78
C LEU A 168 -2.18 21.63 -6.03
N LEU A 169 -1.23 22.24 -6.72
CA LEU A 169 -0.51 21.62 -7.85
C LEU A 169 0.37 20.42 -7.46
N LYS A 170 0.69 20.28 -6.16
CA LYS A 170 1.43 19.13 -5.64
C LYS A 170 0.55 17.93 -5.29
N TRP A 171 -0.77 18.16 -5.22
CA TRP A 171 -1.74 17.16 -4.82
C TRP A 171 -2.17 16.27 -5.98
N ARG A 172 -2.79 15.13 -5.65
CA ARG A 172 -3.45 14.26 -6.62
C ARG A 172 -4.95 14.29 -6.41
N PHE A 173 -5.69 14.16 -7.50
CA PHE A 173 -7.14 14.12 -7.52
C PHE A 173 -7.60 12.97 -8.40
N ALA A 174 -8.56 12.18 -7.94
CA ALA A 174 -9.26 11.21 -8.77
C ALA A 174 -10.77 11.40 -8.61
N VAL A 175 -11.53 10.92 -9.58
CA VAL A 175 -13.00 10.97 -9.53
C VAL A 175 -13.51 9.57 -9.24
N LEU A 176 -14.05 9.40 -8.05
CA LEU A 176 -14.52 8.16 -7.43
C LEU A 176 -13.42 7.13 -7.13
N THR A 177 -13.78 6.18 -6.31
CA THR A 177 -13.11 4.92 -6.07
C THR A 177 -13.76 3.88 -6.97
N GLU A 178 -12.96 3.03 -7.63
CA GLU A 178 -13.45 1.91 -8.43
C GLU A 178 -14.64 2.30 -9.32
N PHE A 179 -14.43 3.28 -10.17
CA PHE A 179 -15.48 4.02 -10.86
C PHE A 179 -16.41 3.18 -11.75
N GLU A 180 -16.02 1.99 -12.15
CA GLU A 180 -16.85 1.02 -12.91
C GLU A 180 -17.57 0.01 -12.00
N ASN A 181 -17.31 0.03 -10.69
CA ASN A 181 -17.96 -0.84 -9.72
C ASN A 181 -19.34 -0.31 -9.34
N GLY A 182 -20.39 -1.09 -9.62
CA GLY A 182 -21.76 -0.74 -9.29
C GLY A 182 -22.07 -0.59 -7.80
N GLY A 183 -21.15 -1.00 -6.92
CA GLY A 183 -21.19 -0.75 -5.48
C GLY A 183 -20.78 0.67 -5.09
N TRP A 184 -20.14 1.43 -6.01
CA TRP A 184 -19.71 2.80 -5.80
C TRP A 184 -20.43 3.81 -6.68
N PHE A 185 -20.81 3.42 -7.89
CA PHE A 185 -21.54 4.30 -8.80
C PHE A 185 -22.40 3.51 -9.79
N LYS A 186 -23.67 3.84 -9.85
CA LYS A 186 -24.62 3.16 -10.72
C LYS A 186 -25.85 4.01 -11.03
N ASP A 187 -26.21 4.11 -12.31
CA ASP A 187 -27.49 4.67 -12.76
C ASP A 187 -28.67 3.92 -12.10
N ALA A 188 -29.80 4.61 -11.93
CA ALA A 188 -30.99 4.04 -11.28
C ALA A 188 -31.53 2.80 -11.99
N SER A 189 -31.38 2.70 -13.32
CA SER A 189 -31.79 1.52 -14.08
C SER A 189 -30.85 0.32 -13.93
N GLY A 190 -29.62 0.52 -13.43
CA GLY A 190 -28.57 -0.49 -13.39
C GLY A 190 -27.97 -0.85 -14.74
N ASP A 191 -28.35 -0.13 -15.80
CA ASP A 191 -27.84 -0.33 -17.15
C ASP A 191 -26.38 0.13 -17.25
N ALA A 192 -25.54 -0.72 -17.83
CA ALA A 192 -24.09 -0.48 -17.93
C ALA A 192 -23.74 0.75 -18.77
N GLU A 193 -24.38 0.92 -19.92
CA GLU A 193 -24.12 2.04 -20.82
C GLU A 193 -24.59 3.36 -20.24
N LYS A 194 -25.78 3.39 -19.61
CA LYS A 194 -26.25 4.59 -18.91
C LYS A 194 -25.35 4.94 -17.74
N THR A 195 -24.90 3.95 -16.98
CA THR A 195 -23.95 4.13 -15.87
C THR A 195 -22.64 4.71 -16.38
N PHE A 196 -22.08 4.16 -17.45
CA PHE A 196 -20.88 4.69 -18.09
C PHE A 196 -21.05 6.16 -18.51
N ARG A 197 -22.14 6.50 -19.21
CA ARG A 197 -22.40 7.89 -19.63
C ARG A 197 -22.58 8.84 -18.45
N ALA A 198 -23.26 8.38 -17.40
CA ALA A 198 -23.41 9.16 -16.16
C ALA A 198 -22.07 9.41 -15.49
N TYR A 199 -21.19 8.40 -15.45
CA TYR A 199 -19.83 8.56 -14.94
C TYR A 199 -19.00 9.53 -15.78
N CYS A 200 -19.01 9.41 -17.11
CA CYS A 200 -18.31 10.35 -17.98
C CYS A 200 -18.73 11.79 -17.69
N ARG A 201 -20.01 12.02 -17.55
CA ARG A 201 -20.54 13.36 -17.21
C ARG A 201 -20.13 13.80 -15.80
N LEU A 202 -20.10 12.89 -14.82
CA LEU A 202 -19.62 13.19 -13.47
C LEU A 202 -18.16 13.61 -13.49
N TYR A 203 -17.33 12.86 -14.22
CA TYR A 203 -15.91 13.17 -14.39
C TYR A 203 -15.69 14.52 -15.02
N GLU A 204 -16.31 14.78 -16.17
CA GLU A 204 -16.21 16.06 -16.89
C GLU A 204 -16.63 17.23 -15.99
N THR A 205 -17.78 17.11 -15.31
CA THR A 205 -18.29 18.15 -14.41
C THR A 205 -17.33 18.44 -13.26
N THR A 206 -16.79 17.40 -12.65
CA THR A 206 -15.85 17.51 -11.52
C THR A 206 -14.53 18.15 -11.95
N VAL A 207 -13.94 17.63 -13.02
CA VAL A 207 -12.65 18.11 -13.54
C VAL A 207 -12.76 19.54 -14.06
N ASP A 208 -13.83 19.87 -14.80
CA ASP A 208 -14.08 21.22 -15.29
C ASP A 208 -14.19 22.24 -14.15
N ALA A 209 -14.94 21.90 -13.10
CA ALA A 209 -15.08 22.76 -11.93
C ALA A 209 -13.73 23.06 -11.25
N PHE A 210 -12.89 22.05 -11.07
CA PHE A 210 -11.58 22.19 -10.44
C PHE A 210 -10.57 22.92 -11.33
N THR A 211 -10.48 22.53 -12.60
CA THR A 211 -9.51 23.12 -13.52
C THR A 211 -9.79 24.58 -13.82
N ARG A 212 -11.05 24.98 -13.95
CA ARG A 212 -11.42 26.39 -14.11
C ARG A 212 -11.21 27.21 -12.86
N THR A 213 -11.41 26.63 -11.68
CA THR A 213 -11.29 27.36 -10.41
C THR A 213 -9.86 27.48 -9.97
N ILE A 214 -9.03 26.44 -10.15
CA ILE A 214 -7.66 26.36 -9.61
C ILE A 214 -6.62 26.45 -10.73
N SER A 215 -6.52 25.41 -11.57
CA SER A 215 -5.56 25.34 -12.68
C SER A 215 -5.82 24.15 -13.60
N PRO A 216 -5.61 24.30 -14.92
CA PRO A 216 -5.62 23.17 -15.86
C PRO A 216 -4.46 22.18 -15.63
N ASP A 217 -3.43 22.56 -14.86
CA ASP A 217 -2.26 21.75 -14.60
C ASP A 217 -2.41 20.78 -13.43
N LEU A 218 -3.59 20.76 -12.76
CA LEU A 218 -3.87 19.83 -11.69
C LEU A 218 -3.64 18.38 -12.11
N THR A 219 -3.16 17.55 -11.18
CA THR A 219 -2.91 16.13 -11.42
C THR A 219 -4.19 15.33 -11.18
N PHE A 220 -4.95 15.10 -12.24
CA PHE A 220 -6.16 14.27 -12.25
C PHE A 220 -5.90 12.87 -12.75
N GLY A 221 -6.59 11.89 -12.17
CA GLY A 221 -6.61 10.51 -12.61
C GLY A 221 -7.90 9.80 -12.25
N VAL A 222 -7.87 8.49 -12.38
CA VAL A 222 -8.98 7.60 -12.05
C VAL A 222 -8.50 6.39 -11.31
N HIS A 223 -9.38 5.81 -10.49
CA HIS A 223 -9.16 4.58 -9.77
C HIS A 223 -10.14 3.51 -10.26
N ALA A 224 -9.66 2.58 -11.05
CA ALA A 224 -10.42 1.45 -11.57
C ALA A 224 -10.43 0.29 -10.56
N MET A 225 -11.50 -0.48 -10.52
CA MET A 225 -11.49 -1.75 -9.80
C MET A 225 -10.54 -2.75 -10.46
N ALA A 226 -10.59 -2.85 -11.78
CA ALA A 226 -9.68 -3.55 -12.69
C ALA A 226 -9.47 -5.06 -12.43
N VAL A 227 -9.82 -5.54 -11.26
CA VAL A 227 -9.55 -6.91 -10.77
C VAL A 227 -10.75 -7.84 -10.89
N ILE A 228 -11.95 -7.30 -10.84
CA ILE A 228 -13.20 -8.02 -10.99
C ILE A 228 -13.97 -7.32 -12.09
N GLU A 229 -14.80 -8.05 -12.82
CA GLU A 229 -15.67 -7.42 -13.81
C GLU A 229 -16.56 -6.36 -13.15
N GLY A 230 -16.34 -5.10 -13.52
CA GLY A 230 -17.20 -3.99 -13.20
C GLY A 230 -18.53 -4.07 -13.97
N LEU A 231 -19.37 -3.07 -13.82
CA LEU A 231 -20.58 -2.95 -14.65
C LEU A 231 -20.24 -2.76 -16.13
N TRP A 232 -19.06 -2.21 -16.41
CA TRP A 232 -18.54 -1.96 -17.75
C TRP A 232 -17.01 -1.99 -17.72
N ASP A 233 -16.39 -2.11 -18.90
CA ASP A 233 -14.94 -2.20 -19.06
C ASP A 233 -14.27 -0.84 -18.80
N GLU A 234 -13.43 -0.73 -17.77
CA GLU A 234 -12.70 0.48 -17.38
C GLU A 234 -11.88 1.08 -18.53
N ARG A 235 -11.41 0.25 -19.46
CA ARG A 235 -10.65 0.69 -20.64
C ARG A 235 -11.51 1.56 -21.57
N THR A 236 -12.84 1.45 -21.51
CA THR A 236 -13.76 2.31 -22.27
C THR A 236 -13.64 3.75 -21.83
N PHE A 237 -13.48 4.00 -20.52
CA PHE A 237 -13.26 5.35 -20.03
C PHE A 237 -11.89 5.91 -20.46
N ILE A 238 -10.84 5.09 -20.47
CA ILE A 238 -9.50 5.52 -20.93
C ILE A 238 -9.57 6.02 -22.37
N ARG A 239 -10.25 5.28 -23.26
CA ARG A 239 -10.50 5.70 -24.66
C ARG A 239 -11.32 6.97 -24.73
N TYR A 240 -12.41 7.04 -23.98
CA TYR A 240 -13.27 8.24 -23.92
C TYR A 240 -12.50 9.49 -23.48
N ALA A 241 -11.68 9.36 -22.43
CA ALA A 241 -10.85 10.46 -21.93
C ALA A 241 -9.85 10.95 -22.97
N ALA A 242 -9.24 10.05 -23.73
CA ALA A 242 -8.34 10.38 -24.83
C ALA A 242 -9.05 11.11 -25.97
N GLU A 243 -10.19 10.58 -26.44
CA GLU A 243 -11.00 11.18 -27.52
C GLU A 243 -11.49 12.58 -27.15
N ARG A 244 -11.91 12.76 -25.92
CA ARG A 244 -12.40 14.04 -25.38
C ARG A 244 -11.30 14.97 -24.90
N LYS A 245 -10.03 14.52 -24.90
CA LYS A 245 -8.86 15.26 -24.39
C LYS A 245 -9.05 15.72 -22.93
N LEU A 246 -9.65 14.86 -22.12
CA LEU A 246 -9.85 15.15 -20.71
C LEU A 246 -8.51 15.09 -19.94
N PRO A 247 -8.35 15.90 -18.89
CA PRO A 247 -7.17 15.78 -18.02
C PRO A 247 -7.12 14.40 -17.38
N LEU A 248 -6.16 13.58 -17.82
CA LEU A 248 -5.88 12.26 -17.26
C LEU A 248 -4.36 12.09 -17.18
N LYS A 249 -3.82 12.02 -15.97
CA LYS A 249 -2.39 11.90 -15.68
C LYS A 249 -2.01 10.55 -15.09
N PHE A 250 -2.97 9.82 -14.55
CA PHE A 250 -2.74 8.49 -14.00
C PHE A 250 -4.00 7.62 -14.07
N VAL A 251 -3.75 6.32 -14.08
CA VAL A 251 -4.78 5.29 -13.92
C VAL A 251 -4.29 4.34 -12.84
N THR A 252 -5.05 4.23 -11.77
CA THR A 252 -4.76 3.29 -10.68
C THR A 252 -5.78 2.17 -10.65
N ALA A 253 -5.46 1.11 -9.93
CA ALA A 253 -6.31 -0.06 -9.81
C ALA A 253 -6.45 -0.51 -8.35
N SER A 254 -7.52 -1.24 -8.05
CA SER A 254 -7.54 -2.13 -6.90
C SER A 254 -6.85 -3.43 -7.24
N PHE A 255 -6.17 -4.03 -6.27
CA PHE A 255 -5.57 -5.35 -6.41
C PHE A 255 -5.72 -6.16 -5.14
N TYR A 256 -6.53 -7.21 -5.21
CA TYR A 256 -6.81 -8.09 -4.08
C TYR A 256 -6.54 -9.54 -4.44
N ASP A 257 -5.77 -10.20 -3.56
CA ASP A 257 -5.74 -11.65 -3.49
C ASP A 257 -6.73 -12.15 -2.45
N GLU A 258 -7.26 -13.33 -2.62
CA GLU A 258 -8.14 -13.99 -1.65
C GLU A 258 -7.38 -15.11 -0.94
N TYR A 259 -7.41 -15.15 0.38
CA TYR A 259 -6.91 -16.28 1.13
C TYR A 259 -8.06 -17.29 1.41
N PRO A 260 -7.84 -18.59 1.29
CA PRO A 260 -6.64 -19.26 0.79
C PRO A 260 -6.61 -19.41 -0.74
N GLY A 261 -5.60 -18.80 -1.35
CA GLY A 261 -5.07 -19.30 -2.59
C GLY A 261 -5.64 -18.82 -3.90
N LYS A 262 -6.53 -17.83 -3.94
CA LYS A 262 -6.99 -17.29 -5.22
C LYS A 262 -6.58 -15.84 -5.40
N PHE A 263 -6.05 -15.51 -6.57
CA PHE A 263 -6.07 -14.15 -7.05
C PHE A 263 -7.51 -13.78 -7.40
N THR A 264 -7.95 -12.60 -7.03
CA THR A 264 -9.30 -12.14 -7.34
C THR A 264 -9.50 -12.01 -8.85
N THR A 265 -8.46 -11.60 -9.58
CA THR A 265 -8.44 -11.54 -11.05
C THR A 265 -8.01 -12.83 -11.73
N GLY A 266 -7.44 -13.76 -11.00
CA GLY A 266 -6.82 -14.96 -11.56
C GLY A 266 -5.46 -14.72 -12.23
N HIS A 267 -4.87 -13.51 -12.12
CA HIS A 267 -3.55 -13.20 -12.67
C HIS A 267 -2.76 -12.20 -11.82
N PRO A 268 -1.43 -12.12 -12.00
CA PRO A 268 -0.57 -11.26 -11.18
C PRO A 268 -0.71 -9.79 -11.53
N LEU A 269 -0.44 -8.91 -10.55
CA LEU A 269 -0.48 -7.45 -10.68
C LEU A 269 0.20 -6.88 -11.95
N PRO A 270 1.38 -7.37 -12.40
CA PRO A 270 1.99 -6.84 -13.63
C PRO A 270 1.11 -6.96 -14.86
N ARG A 271 0.26 -7.99 -14.95
CA ARG A 271 -0.67 -8.16 -16.05
C ARG A 271 -1.82 -7.17 -16.01
N ASP A 272 -2.35 -6.87 -14.81
CA ASP A 272 -3.41 -5.87 -14.65
C ASP A 272 -2.92 -4.49 -15.06
N ILE A 273 -1.76 -4.10 -14.58
CA ILE A 273 -1.13 -2.83 -14.95
C ILE A 273 -0.80 -2.77 -16.45
N ALA A 274 -0.29 -3.88 -17.03
CA ALA A 274 -0.01 -3.94 -18.46
C ALA A 274 -1.28 -3.73 -19.30
N ARG A 275 -2.40 -4.36 -18.93
CA ARG A 275 -3.69 -4.23 -19.61
C ARG A 275 -4.20 -2.78 -19.63
N LEU A 276 -4.08 -2.06 -18.51
CA LEU A 276 -4.45 -0.64 -18.44
C LEU A 276 -3.52 0.22 -19.30
N ARG A 277 -2.21 -0.06 -19.24
CA ARG A 277 -1.20 0.65 -20.03
C ARG A 277 -1.41 0.46 -21.53
N GLU A 278 -1.60 -0.77 -21.98
CA GLU A 278 -1.86 -1.10 -23.38
C GLU A 278 -3.09 -0.35 -23.92
N ALA A 279 -4.16 -0.27 -23.12
CA ALA A 279 -5.35 0.48 -23.50
C ALA A 279 -5.10 1.99 -23.62
N ALA A 280 -4.31 2.55 -22.71
CA ALA A 280 -3.94 3.97 -22.74
C ALA A 280 -3.02 4.30 -23.93
N GLU A 281 -1.98 3.48 -24.15
CA GLU A 281 -1.06 3.65 -25.28
C GLU A 281 -1.77 3.52 -26.62
N ALA A 282 -2.68 2.55 -26.77
CA ALA A 282 -3.51 2.40 -27.95
C ALA A 282 -4.43 3.61 -28.21
N ALA A 283 -4.82 4.33 -27.16
CA ALA A 283 -5.57 5.58 -27.24
C ALA A 283 -4.67 6.83 -27.37
N GLY A 284 -3.35 6.68 -27.46
CA GLY A 284 -2.39 7.79 -27.60
C GLY A 284 -2.01 8.48 -26.28
N LEU A 285 -2.37 7.90 -25.14
CA LEU A 285 -2.03 8.41 -23.80
C LEU A 285 -0.73 7.74 -23.29
N THR A 286 0.41 8.32 -23.62
CA THR A 286 1.75 7.71 -23.33
C THR A 286 2.40 8.22 -22.04
N ASN A 287 1.90 9.30 -21.44
CA ASN A 287 2.51 9.95 -20.28
C ASN A 287 1.71 9.73 -18.98
N LEU A 288 1.08 8.58 -18.84
CA LEU A 288 0.37 8.21 -17.62
C LEU A 288 1.29 7.46 -16.66
N PHE A 289 1.14 7.67 -15.37
CA PHE A 289 1.64 6.72 -14.40
C PHE A 289 0.53 5.78 -13.92
N TYR A 290 0.93 4.63 -13.42
CA TYR A 290 0.06 3.57 -12.92
C TYR A 290 0.43 3.23 -11.49
N ALA A 291 -0.57 2.85 -10.68
CA ALA A 291 -0.34 2.46 -9.29
C ALA A 291 -1.50 1.59 -8.79
N VAL A 292 -1.39 1.15 -7.55
CA VAL A 292 -2.48 0.48 -6.84
C VAL A 292 -2.94 1.40 -5.71
N ASP A 293 -4.18 1.87 -5.79
CA ASP A 293 -4.79 2.74 -4.78
C ASP A 293 -5.42 1.96 -3.65
N GLU A 294 -5.79 0.73 -3.90
CA GLU A 294 -6.45 -0.11 -2.92
C GLU A 294 -6.09 -1.56 -3.14
N GLY A 295 -5.65 -2.24 -2.10
CA GLY A 295 -5.33 -3.64 -2.27
C GLY A 295 -4.90 -4.31 -1.00
N ARG A 296 -4.68 -5.57 -1.09
CA ARG A 296 -4.07 -6.55 -0.22
C ARG A 296 -4.81 -7.88 -0.26
N LEU A 297 -5.08 -8.46 0.89
CA LEU A 297 -5.76 -9.75 1.02
C LEU A 297 -7.22 -9.57 1.43
N LEU A 298 -8.11 -10.27 0.72
CA LEU A 298 -9.48 -10.54 1.14
C LEU A 298 -9.53 -11.91 1.82
N TYR A 299 -10.40 -12.02 2.81
CA TYR A 299 -10.50 -13.25 3.62
C TYR A 299 -11.52 -14.26 3.09
N GLY A 300 -12.04 -14.04 1.90
CA GLY A 300 -13.03 -14.90 1.29
C GLY A 300 -14.25 -15.13 2.18
N LYS A 301 -14.81 -16.33 2.07
CA LYS A 301 -16.01 -16.72 2.84
C LYS A 301 -15.77 -16.92 4.34
N THR A 302 -14.52 -16.90 4.79
CA THR A 302 -14.17 -17.08 6.21
C THR A 302 -14.37 -15.79 7.02
N ARG A 303 -14.52 -14.65 6.35
CA ARG A 303 -14.60 -13.31 6.92
C ARG A 303 -15.62 -13.15 8.06
N ASN A 304 -16.71 -13.89 8.02
CA ASN A 304 -17.84 -13.74 8.95
C ASN A 304 -18.03 -14.91 9.90
N LYS A 305 -17.07 -15.83 10.00
CA LYS A 305 -17.19 -16.93 10.95
C LYS A 305 -16.77 -16.46 12.34
N LYS A 306 -17.71 -16.60 13.28
CA LYS A 306 -17.44 -16.35 14.69
C LYS A 306 -16.24 -17.17 15.15
N GLY A 307 -15.24 -16.51 15.74
CA GLY A 307 -14.01 -17.17 16.16
C GLY A 307 -12.94 -17.32 15.06
N ASP A 308 -13.14 -16.74 13.89
CA ASP A 308 -12.15 -16.80 12.81
C ASP A 308 -11.06 -15.72 12.96
N HIS A 309 -9.89 -16.17 13.42
CA HIS A 309 -8.74 -15.30 13.66
C HIS A 309 -7.87 -15.10 12.43
N LEU A 310 -8.23 -15.66 11.29
CA LEU A 310 -7.42 -15.58 10.09
C LEU A 310 -7.12 -14.14 9.71
N ALA A 311 -8.09 -13.23 9.87
CA ALA A 311 -7.90 -11.82 9.58
C ALA A 311 -6.74 -11.19 10.35
N LEU A 312 -6.74 -11.32 11.67
CA LEU A 312 -5.69 -10.79 12.53
C LEU A 312 -4.37 -11.51 12.33
N ARG A 313 -4.42 -12.83 12.11
CA ARG A 313 -3.24 -13.62 11.83
C ARG A 313 -2.59 -13.19 10.50
N ILE A 314 -3.36 -13.02 9.45
CA ILE A 314 -2.85 -12.55 8.15
C ILE A 314 -2.16 -11.19 8.29
N VAL A 315 -2.75 -10.28 9.05
CA VAL A 315 -2.21 -8.93 9.24
C VAL A 315 -0.97 -8.89 10.14
N GLY A 316 -0.91 -9.76 11.15
CA GLY A 316 0.13 -9.74 12.17
C GLY A 316 1.25 -10.77 11.97
N ASP A 317 1.06 -11.75 11.09
CA ASP A 317 1.97 -12.88 10.90
C ASP A 317 3.04 -12.64 9.83
N THR A 318 4.11 -13.42 9.85
CA THR A 318 5.15 -13.42 8.81
C THR A 318 4.63 -13.73 7.41
N TYR A 319 3.52 -14.47 7.28
CA TYR A 319 2.81 -14.60 6.01
C TYR A 319 2.59 -13.26 5.31
N GLN A 320 2.18 -12.24 6.08
CA GLN A 320 1.95 -10.91 5.52
C GLN A 320 3.25 -10.25 5.07
N ALA A 321 4.37 -10.49 5.76
CA ALA A 321 5.66 -9.93 5.36
C ALA A 321 6.07 -10.42 3.97
N ALA A 322 6.04 -11.74 3.73
CA ALA A 322 6.39 -12.30 2.43
C ALA A 322 5.38 -11.92 1.34
N TYR A 323 4.10 -11.83 1.67
CA TYR A 323 3.08 -11.34 0.76
C TYR A 323 3.34 -9.89 0.34
N ASP A 324 3.62 -8.99 1.27
CA ASP A 324 3.92 -7.59 0.99
C ASP A 324 5.21 -7.45 0.15
N ALA A 325 6.25 -8.22 0.45
CA ALA A 325 7.48 -8.24 -0.35
C ALA A 325 7.23 -8.73 -1.78
N ARG A 326 6.37 -9.74 -1.95
CA ARG A 326 5.93 -10.24 -3.24
C ARG A 326 5.20 -9.15 -4.05
N ILE A 327 4.30 -8.40 -3.42
CA ILE A 327 3.61 -7.29 -4.05
C ILE A 327 4.59 -6.17 -4.44
N VAL A 328 5.52 -5.80 -3.58
CA VAL A 328 6.58 -4.81 -3.90
C VAL A 328 7.37 -5.24 -5.14
N LYS A 329 7.74 -6.54 -5.22
CA LYS A 329 8.42 -7.05 -6.41
C LYS A 329 7.56 -6.93 -7.67
N GLN A 330 6.28 -7.34 -7.61
CA GLN A 330 5.37 -7.25 -8.74
C GLN A 330 5.13 -5.79 -9.17
N LEU A 331 5.05 -4.87 -8.21
CA LEU A 331 4.97 -3.45 -8.47
C LEU A 331 6.19 -2.95 -9.25
N PHE A 332 7.39 -3.30 -8.78
CA PHE A 332 8.61 -2.95 -9.49
C PHE A 332 8.70 -3.63 -10.87
N ASP A 333 8.17 -4.83 -11.06
CA ASP A 333 8.12 -5.48 -12.37
C ASP A 333 7.16 -4.78 -13.33
N SER A 334 5.99 -4.36 -12.84
CA SER A 334 4.96 -3.70 -13.65
C SER A 334 5.33 -2.28 -14.08
N GLY A 335 6.26 -1.63 -13.38
CA GLY A 335 6.53 -0.21 -13.57
C GLY A 335 5.48 0.71 -12.97
N ALA A 336 4.69 0.21 -12.03
CA ALA A 336 3.78 1.02 -11.24
C ALA A 336 4.52 1.81 -10.16
N GLU A 337 3.92 2.91 -9.71
CA GLU A 337 4.57 3.88 -8.82
C GLU A 337 4.49 3.47 -7.35
N TYR A 338 3.34 2.96 -6.90
CA TYR A 338 3.11 2.62 -5.50
C TYR A 338 2.00 1.60 -5.34
N PHE A 339 1.94 1.03 -4.15
CA PHE A 339 0.87 0.16 -3.68
C PHE A 339 0.34 0.74 -2.35
N ALA A 340 -0.89 1.26 -2.38
CA ALA A 340 -1.58 1.71 -1.19
C ALA A 340 -2.37 0.54 -0.60
N ALA A 341 -1.93 0.07 0.56
CA ALA A 341 -2.59 -1.06 1.19
C ALA A 341 -3.82 -0.62 1.96
N TRP A 342 -4.93 -1.27 1.69
CA TRP A 342 -6.19 -1.04 2.38
C TRP A 342 -6.11 -1.47 3.86
N GLY A 343 -6.33 -0.51 4.73
CA GLY A 343 -6.76 -0.75 6.11
C GLY A 343 -5.77 -1.34 7.11
N TYR A 344 -4.60 -1.82 6.72
CA TYR A 344 -3.76 -2.61 7.63
C TYR A 344 -2.32 -2.19 7.73
N LEU A 345 -1.91 -1.27 6.93
CA LEU A 345 -0.54 -0.83 7.07
C LEU A 345 -0.41 0.07 8.28
N SER A 346 0.59 -0.20 9.00
CA SER A 346 1.60 0.62 9.64
C SER A 346 1.32 2.15 9.63
N GLY A 347 0.06 2.57 9.63
CA GLY A 347 -0.26 3.93 10.03
C GLY A 347 0.12 4.12 11.50
N PRO A 348 0.33 5.34 11.96
CA PRO A 348 0.61 5.62 13.38
C PRO A 348 -0.46 5.10 14.32
N ASP A 349 -1.60 4.72 13.78
CA ASP A 349 -2.73 4.09 14.48
C ASP A 349 -3.08 2.74 13.87
N ALA A 350 -2.10 2.07 13.28
CA ALA A 350 -2.32 0.74 12.77
C ALA A 350 -2.93 -0.16 13.83
N LEU A 351 -3.44 -1.28 13.38
CA LEU A 351 -4.07 -2.32 14.20
C LEU A 351 -3.30 -2.62 15.50
N PHE A 352 -2.00 -2.39 15.51
CA PHE A 352 -1.06 -2.71 16.58
C PHE A 352 -0.51 -1.42 17.23
N ASP A 353 -1.42 -0.62 17.72
CA ASP A 353 -1.17 0.62 18.44
C ASP A 353 0.09 0.53 19.37
N GLY A 354 1.16 1.21 19.00
CA GLY A 354 2.40 1.27 19.78
C GLY A 354 3.49 0.30 19.38
N LEU A 355 3.22 -0.76 18.62
CA LEU A 355 4.23 -1.73 18.20
C LEU A 355 4.29 -1.86 16.67
N PRO A 356 5.50 -1.88 16.06
CA PRO A 356 5.64 -2.08 14.65
C PRO A 356 5.21 -3.50 14.24
N SER A 357 4.46 -3.60 13.15
CA SER A 357 4.08 -4.88 12.54
C SER A 357 5.16 -5.37 11.56
N VAL A 358 5.08 -6.64 11.16
CA VAL A 358 5.91 -7.18 10.08
C VAL A 358 5.74 -6.40 8.78
N SER A 359 4.51 -5.96 8.49
CA SER A 359 4.20 -5.11 7.32
C SER A 359 4.88 -3.75 7.40
N PHE A 360 4.95 -3.14 8.58
CA PHE A 360 5.70 -1.90 8.77
C PHE A 360 7.18 -2.10 8.46
N HIS A 361 7.78 -3.20 8.92
CA HIS A 361 9.17 -3.49 8.64
C HIS A 361 9.43 -3.66 7.14
N VAL A 362 8.58 -4.42 6.44
CA VAL A 362 8.68 -4.57 4.98
C VAL A 362 8.48 -3.24 4.27
N ALA A 363 7.50 -2.44 4.68
CA ALA A 363 7.24 -1.13 4.09
C ALA A 363 8.45 -0.20 4.25
N ARG A 364 8.99 -0.09 5.47
CA ARG A 364 10.15 0.77 5.76
C ARG A 364 11.40 0.34 4.99
N GLU A 365 11.71 -0.96 4.96
CA GLU A 365 12.90 -1.43 4.26
C GLU A 365 12.73 -1.37 2.73
N SER A 366 11.53 -1.63 2.20
CA SER A 366 11.26 -1.50 0.76
C SER A 366 11.22 -0.05 0.27
N ALA A 367 10.76 0.88 1.09
CA ALA A 367 10.80 2.32 0.76
C ALA A 367 12.23 2.86 0.53
N ARG A 368 13.23 2.21 1.11
CA ARG A 368 14.65 2.55 0.92
C ARG A 368 15.18 2.25 -0.49
N PHE A 369 14.38 1.60 -1.35
CA PHE A 369 14.69 1.44 -2.78
C PHE A 369 14.33 2.68 -3.62
N LYS A 370 13.64 3.65 -3.04
CA LYS A 370 13.32 4.92 -3.68
C LYS A 370 14.57 5.56 -4.29
N ASP A 371 14.44 6.05 -5.52
CA ASP A 371 15.48 6.73 -6.32
C ASP A 371 16.69 5.85 -6.68
N MET A 372 16.72 4.57 -6.26
CA MET A 372 17.76 3.63 -6.66
C MET A 372 17.49 3.09 -8.07
N ARG A 373 18.55 2.71 -8.77
CA ARG A 373 18.47 2.12 -10.11
C ARG A 373 18.33 0.60 -10.02
N ARG A 374 17.24 0.05 -10.58
CA ARG A 374 16.98 -1.38 -10.57
C ARG A 374 18.10 -2.14 -11.28
N LEU A 375 18.50 -3.28 -10.68
CA LEU A 375 19.48 -4.18 -11.25
C LEU A 375 18.81 -5.43 -11.83
N PRO A 376 19.37 -6.00 -12.92
CA PRO A 376 18.95 -7.31 -13.39
C PRO A 376 19.20 -8.39 -12.32
N VAL A 377 18.20 -9.22 -12.10
CA VAL A 377 18.28 -10.41 -11.25
C VAL A 377 17.89 -11.61 -12.07
N ALA A 378 18.85 -12.53 -12.28
CA ALA A 378 18.58 -13.79 -12.95
C ALA A 378 18.34 -14.89 -11.91
N LYS A 379 17.28 -15.67 -12.10
CA LYS A 379 16.95 -16.82 -11.28
C LYS A 379 17.50 -18.09 -11.93
N ALA A 380 18.52 -18.69 -11.30
CA ALA A 380 19.24 -19.83 -11.82
C ALA A 380 18.58 -21.18 -11.45
N SER A 381 17.84 -21.24 -10.34
CA SER A 381 17.12 -22.43 -9.89
C SER A 381 15.81 -22.06 -9.22
N CYS A 382 14.84 -22.98 -9.23
CA CYS A 382 13.52 -22.76 -8.62
C CYS A 382 13.52 -23.22 -7.16
N ALA A 383 12.58 -22.65 -6.39
CA ALA A 383 12.24 -23.14 -5.06
C ALA A 383 11.55 -24.51 -5.15
N ALA A 384 11.39 -25.16 -3.99
CA ALA A 384 10.58 -26.36 -3.85
C ALA A 384 9.14 -26.11 -4.33
N PRO A 385 8.42 -27.14 -4.76
CA PRO A 385 7.01 -27.00 -5.12
C PRO A 385 6.20 -26.34 -3.99
N GLY A 386 5.33 -25.40 -4.35
CA GLY A 386 4.51 -24.65 -3.40
C GLY A 386 5.20 -23.45 -2.74
N VAL A 387 6.49 -23.23 -3.01
CA VAL A 387 7.23 -22.04 -2.53
C VAL A 387 7.54 -21.12 -3.71
N GLU A 388 7.07 -19.88 -3.62
CA GLU A 388 7.49 -18.79 -4.51
C GLU A 388 8.66 -18.06 -3.85
N ALA A 389 9.85 -18.15 -4.44
CA ALA A 389 11.00 -17.36 -4.01
C ALA A 389 11.44 -16.42 -5.12
N ASP A 390 11.70 -15.16 -4.78
CA ASP A 390 12.17 -14.16 -5.75
C ASP A 390 13.01 -13.09 -5.06
N ALA A 391 13.66 -12.23 -5.88
CA ALA A 391 14.50 -11.16 -5.38
C ALA A 391 14.40 -9.87 -6.22
N VAL A 392 14.64 -8.75 -5.56
CA VAL A 392 14.82 -7.42 -6.17
C VAL A 392 16.16 -6.89 -5.73
N ALA A 393 16.89 -6.25 -6.64
CA ALA A 393 18.13 -5.56 -6.32
C ALA A 393 18.15 -4.17 -6.98
N ALA A 394 18.79 -3.21 -6.33
CA ALA A 394 18.99 -1.87 -6.86
C ALA A 394 20.30 -1.24 -6.35
N LEU A 395 20.84 -0.32 -7.16
CA LEU A 395 22.08 0.43 -6.90
C LEU A 395 21.74 1.90 -6.71
N SER A 396 22.33 2.53 -5.71
CA SER A 396 22.20 3.97 -5.50
C SER A 396 22.71 4.77 -6.69
N PRO A 397 22.21 5.99 -6.94
CA PRO A 397 22.64 6.83 -8.07
C PRO A 397 24.15 7.10 -8.08
N ASP A 398 24.77 7.22 -6.91
CA ASP A 398 26.22 7.42 -6.74
C ASP A 398 27.04 6.13 -6.86
N GLY A 399 26.37 4.99 -7.01
CA GLY A 399 26.99 3.68 -7.12
C GLY A 399 27.63 3.14 -5.84
N SER A 400 27.47 3.80 -4.70
CA SER A 400 28.12 3.41 -3.43
C SER A 400 27.37 2.38 -2.62
N THR A 401 26.06 2.27 -2.83
CA THR A 401 25.16 1.41 -2.02
C THR A 401 24.31 0.54 -2.92
N MET A 402 24.26 -0.75 -2.63
CA MET A 402 23.34 -1.71 -3.25
C MET A 402 22.36 -2.23 -2.19
N ARG A 403 21.09 -2.35 -2.56
CA ARG A 403 20.07 -2.99 -1.73
C ARG A 403 19.49 -4.20 -2.44
N ILE A 404 19.23 -5.24 -1.66
CA ILE A 404 18.62 -6.47 -2.13
C ILE A 404 17.49 -6.81 -1.17
N MET A 405 16.32 -7.13 -1.71
CA MET A 405 15.20 -7.77 -1.03
C MET A 405 15.02 -9.15 -1.63
N ALA A 406 14.93 -10.19 -0.81
CA ALA A 406 14.61 -11.54 -1.25
C ALA A 406 13.57 -12.15 -0.29
N TYR A 407 12.65 -12.94 -0.82
CA TYR A 407 11.60 -13.56 -0.01
C TYR A 407 11.36 -15.01 -0.42
N ALA A 408 10.76 -15.76 0.50
CA ALA A 408 10.24 -17.10 0.27
C ALA A 408 8.77 -17.11 0.74
N PHE A 409 7.84 -17.04 -0.21
CA PHE A 409 6.40 -17.01 0.05
C PHE A 409 5.79 -18.39 -0.15
N THR A 410 5.05 -18.85 0.83
CA THR A 410 4.18 -20.03 0.75
C THR A 410 2.76 -19.58 1.09
N ASN A 411 1.81 -19.88 0.20
CA ASN A 411 0.41 -19.48 0.41
C ASN A 411 -0.28 -20.38 1.45
N ASP A 412 0.32 -20.45 2.63
CA ASP A 412 -0.17 -21.16 3.80
C ASP A 412 0.26 -20.39 5.05
N LEU A 413 -0.73 -19.96 5.85
CA LEU A 413 -0.51 -19.28 7.14
C LEU A 413 0.20 -20.14 8.18
N PHE A 414 0.16 -21.44 8.01
CA PHE A 414 0.73 -22.42 8.92
C PHE A 414 1.99 -23.08 8.37
N ALA A 415 2.51 -22.53 7.25
CA ALA A 415 3.72 -23.05 6.66
C ALA A 415 4.87 -23.02 7.66
N THR A 416 5.59 -24.13 7.72
CA THR A 416 6.79 -24.30 8.52
C THR A 416 7.95 -24.72 7.61
N GLY A 417 9.14 -24.67 8.16
CA GLY A 417 10.34 -25.06 7.43
C GLY A 417 11.20 -23.87 7.04
N THR A 418 12.20 -24.16 6.23
CA THR A 418 13.22 -23.18 5.85
C THR A 418 13.57 -23.34 4.37
N THR A 419 13.56 -22.23 3.65
CA THR A 419 14.03 -22.17 2.26
C THR A 419 15.45 -21.61 2.23
N ARG A 420 16.40 -22.39 1.72
CA ARG A 420 17.77 -21.92 1.48
C ARG A 420 17.81 -21.09 0.21
N ILE A 421 18.34 -19.88 0.28
CA ILE A 421 18.49 -18.97 -0.85
C ILE A 421 19.97 -18.66 -1.04
N GLY A 422 20.44 -18.76 -2.29
CA GLY A 422 21.75 -18.31 -2.72
C GLY A 422 21.64 -17.02 -3.55
N ILE A 423 22.33 -15.96 -3.16
CA ILE A 423 22.43 -14.74 -3.96
C ILE A 423 23.89 -14.50 -4.31
N SER A 424 24.22 -14.50 -5.60
CA SER A 424 25.54 -14.10 -6.11
C SER A 424 25.42 -12.71 -6.72
N VAL A 425 26.34 -11.83 -6.34
CA VAL A 425 26.37 -10.45 -6.86
C VAL A 425 27.62 -10.26 -7.70
N VAL A 426 27.44 -9.80 -8.94
CA VAL A 426 28.50 -9.23 -9.77
C VAL A 426 28.54 -7.73 -9.48
N PRO A 427 29.52 -7.24 -8.68
CA PRO A 427 29.52 -5.86 -8.23
C PRO A 427 29.90 -4.89 -9.36
N PRO A 428 29.61 -3.59 -9.20
CA PRO A 428 30.11 -2.57 -10.14
C PRO A 428 31.65 -2.59 -10.19
N PRO A 429 32.27 -2.36 -11.36
CA PRO A 429 33.73 -2.31 -11.48
C PRO A 429 34.39 -1.32 -10.50
N ALA A 430 33.70 -0.23 -10.17
CA ALA A 430 34.14 0.79 -9.20
C ALA A 430 34.29 0.26 -7.77
N TRP A 431 33.77 -0.93 -7.44
CA TRP A 431 33.90 -1.52 -6.11
C TRP A 431 35.21 -2.33 -5.93
N LYS A 432 35.92 -2.60 -7.04
CA LYS A 432 37.15 -3.39 -7.01
C LYS A 432 38.18 -2.77 -6.06
N GLY A 433 38.66 -3.54 -5.10
CA GLY A 433 39.66 -3.13 -4.10
C GLY A 433 39.14 -2.22 -2.99
N ARG A 434 37.86 -1.87 -3.00
CA ARG A 434 37.28 -1.00 -1.94
C ARG A 434 36.84 -1.83 -0.74
N LYS A 435 37.04 -1.29 0.44
CA LYS A 435 36.49 -1.83 1.68
C LYS A 435 35.02 -1.48 1.77
N GLY A 436 34.24 -2.43 2.29
CA GLY A 436 32.80 -2.21 2.44
C GLY A 436 32.23 -2.93 3.65
N ARG A 437 30.96 -2.71 3.87
CA ARG A 437 30.17 -3.39 4.89
C ARG A 437 28.90 -3.96 4.28
N MET A 438 28.45 -5.06 4.83
CA MET A 438 27.15 -5.66 4.59
C MET A 438 26.31 -5.48 5.85
N THR A 439 25.12 -4.93 5.70
CA THR A 439 24.10 -4.91 6.75
C THR A 439 22.92 -5.75 6.26
N ARG A 440 22.41 -6.63 7.12
CA ARG A 440 21.26 -7.46 6.79
C ARG A 440 20.26 -7.54 7.93
N CYS A 441 18.99 -7.72 7.60
CA CYS A 441 17.94 -8.07 8.53
C CYS A 441 16.97 -9.05 7.86
N VAL A 442 16.26 -9.80 8.68
CA VAL A 442 15.22 -10.74 8.26
C VAL A 442 13.95 -10.36 8.98
N VAL A 443 12.89 -10.14 8.22
CA VAL A 443 11.53 -9.99 8.77
C VAL A 443 10.95 -11.39 8.84
N ASP A 444 10.91 -11.93 10.04
CA ASP A 444 10.43 -13.26 10.41
C ASP A 444 9.82 -13.23 11.82
N ASP A 445 9.61 -14.38 12.44
CA ASP A 445 9.06 -14.49 13.80
C ASP A 445 9.93 -13.79 14.87
N ASN A 446 11.21 -13.51 14.61
CA ASN A 446 12.05 -12.74 15.53
C ASN A 446 11.82 -11.22 15.46
N ALA A 447 11.05 -10.74 14.48
CA ALA A 447 10.60 -9.36 14.36
C ALA A 447 9.06 -9.27 14.43
N ASN A 448 8.43 -10.28 15.00
CA ASN A 448 6.99 -10.43 15.14
C ASN A 448 6.64 -10.66 16.60
N TRP A 449 5.65 -9.94 17.10
CA TRP A 449 5.17 -10.05 18.48
C TRP A 449 3.77 -10.68 18.56
N PHE A 450 3.20 -11.05 17.44
CA PHE A 450 1.81 -11.45 17.34
C PHE A 450 1.54 -12.82 18.00
N ASP A 451 2.45 -13.77 17.88
CA ASP A 451 2.30 -15.09 18.51
C ASP A 451 2.45 -15.03 20.03
N GLU A 452 3.37 -14.21 20.54
CA GLU A 452 3.48 -13.93 21.97
C GLU A 452 2.20 -13.30 22.51
N TRP A 453 1.66 -12.32 21.80
CA TRP A 453 0.37 -11.71 22.14
C TRP A 453 -0.78 -12.73 22.15
N ARG A 454 -0.85 -13.59 21.16
CA ARG A 454 -1.86 -14.66 21.10
C ARG A 454 -1.74 -15.63 22.29
N ALA A 455 -0.53 -16.01 22.67
CA ALA A 455 -0.29 -16.88 23.81
C ALA A 455 -0.70 -16.20 25.13
N GLU A 456 -0.30 -14.96 25.33
CA GLU A 456 -0.60 -14.19 26.54
C GLU A 456 -2.10 -13.89 26.67
N ARG A 457 -2.78 -13.57 25.57
CA ARG A 457 -4.21 -13.35 25.51
C ARG A 457 -5.03 -14.52 26.01
N LYS A 458 -4.61 -15.76 25.68
CA LYS A 458 -5.25 -16.97 26.20
C LYS A 458 -5.16 -17.07 27.71
N GLN A 459 -4.02 -16.70 28.29
CA GLN A 459 -3.82 -16.69 29.74
C GLN A 459 -4.71 -15.64 30.43
N LEU A 460 -5.01 -14.56 29.74
CA LEU A 460 -5.87 -13.48 30.23
C LEU A 460 -7.37 -13.72 30.00
N ASN A 461 -7.75 -14.89 29.44
CA ASN A 461 -9.12 -15.20 29.02
C ASN A 461 -9.73 -14.16 28.08
N ILE A 462 -8.91 -13.50 27.28
CA ILE A 462 -9.37 -12.61 26.22
C ILE A 462 -9.65 -13.49 25.01
N GLY A 463 -10.90 -13.88 24.88
CA GLY A 463 -11.37 -14.79 23.85
C GLY A 463 -11.33 -14.16 22.45
N ASP A 464 -11.43 -15.01 21.52
CA ASP A 464 -11.29 -14.73 20.10
C ASP A 464 -12.48 -13.93 19.54
N GLU A 465 -13.64 -14.06 20.16
CA GLU A 465 -14.83 -13.25 19.89
C GLU A 465 -14.65 -11.75 20.19
N ARG A 466 -13.64 -11.39 20.97
CA ARG A 466 -13.26 -10.01 21.28
C ARG A 466 -12.23 -9.44 20.29
N PHE A 467 -11.80 -10.27 19.35
CA PHE A 467 -10.88 -9.93 18.28
C PHE A 467 -11.64 -9.84 16.97
N PHE A 468 -12.39 -8.81 16.83
CA PHE A 468 -13.07 -8.52 15.59
C PHE A 468 -12.53 -7.23 15.01
N TRP A 469 -11.86 -7.32 13.86
CA TRP A 469 -11.55 -6.15 13.10
C TRP A 469 -12.73 -5.80 12.20
N SER A 470 -13.18 -4.56 12.28
CA SER A 470 -14.13 -4.00 11.33
C SER A 470 -13.59 -2.66 10.82
N PRO A 471 -13.61 -2.41 9.51
CA PRO A 471 -13.29 -1.11 8.96
C PRO A 471 -14.23 -0.02 9.50
N ASP A 472 -15.43 -0.41 9.93
CA ASP A 472 -16.45 0.50 10.47
C ASP A 472 -16.27 0.77 11.96
N ASP A 473 -15.44 0.01 12.67
CA ASP A 473 -15.14 0.22 14.07
C ASP A 473 -13.69 0.67 14.30
N PRO A 474 -13.46 1.98 14.46
CA PRO A 474 -12.12 2.52 14.68
C PRO A 474 -11.45 2.01 15.96
N ALA A 475 -12.24 1.57 16.95
CA ALA A 475 -11.70 1.06 18.20
C ALA A 475 -11.00 -0.28 17.99
N THR A 476 -11.55 -1.15 17.14
CA THR A 476 -10.92 -2.45 16.82
C THR A 476 -9.69 -2.28 15.95
N ALA A 477 -9.68 -1.29 15.06
CA ALA A 477 -8.55 -1.04 14.15
C ALA A 477 -7.32 -0.43 14.84
N SER A 478 -7.46 0.19 16.02
CA SER A 478 -6.38 0.92 16.69
C SER A 478 -5.93 0.30 18.03
N SER A 479 -6.31 -0.94 18.33
CA SER A 479 -6.21 -1.45 19.70
C SER A 479 -5.81 -2.91 19.80
N CYS A 480 -4.99 -3.42 18.89
CA CYS A 480 -4.64 -4.83 18.86
C CYS A 480 -5.87 -5.77 18.80
N GLY A 481 -6.97 -5.29 18.24
CA GLY A 481 -8.24 -6.00 18.19
C GLY A 481 -9.05 -5.96 19.49
N LEU A 482 -8.65 -5.18 20.48
CA LEU A 482 -9.39 -5.08 21.76
C LEU A 482 -10.48 -4.02 21.69
N SER A 483 -11.73 -4.42 21.89
CA SER A 483 -12.88 -3.50 21.81
C SER A 483 -13.11 -2.69 23.10
N ALA A 484 -12.85 -3.27 24.28
CA ALA A 484 -13.05 -2.60 25.55
C ALA A 484 -11.93 -1.60 25.90
N ALA A 485 -12.29 -0.42 26.40
CA ALA A 485 -11.32 0.62 26.74
C ALA A 485 -10.36 0.20 27.87
N GLU A 486 -10.87 -0.49 28.87
CA GLU A 486 -10.09 -1.05 29.97
C GLU A 486 -9.08 -2.09 29.51
N ASP A 487 -9.47 -2.98 28.56
CA ASP A 487 -8.57 -3.97 27.98
C ASP A 487 -7.43 -3.28 27.20
N ARG A 488 -7.74 -2.22 26.46
CA ARG A 488 -6.74 -1.43 25.73
C ARG A 488 -5.77 -0.73 26.68
N ALA A 489 -6.29 -0.16 27.76
CA ALA A 489 -5.45 0.48 28.76
C ALA A 489 -4.53 -0.54 29.46
N PHE A 490 -5.05 -1.71 29.78
CA PHE A 490 -4.26 -2.82 30.34
C PHE A 490 -3.19 -3.29 29.36
N PHE A 491 -3.54 -3.53 28.09
CA PHE A 491 -2.58 -3.91 27.06
C PHE A 491 -1.43 -2.92 26.98
N ARG A 492 -1.71 -1.62 26.85
CA ARG A 492 -0.67 -0.59 26.74
C ARG A 492 0.26 -0.52 27.96
N LYS A 493 -0.31 -0.71 29.14
CA LYS A 493 0.44 -0.56 30.37
C LYS A 493 1.27 -1.81 30.71
N GLU A 494 0.67 -2.98 30.59
CA GLU A 494 1.23 -4.21 31.14
C GLU A 494 1.78 -5.17 30.05
N ILE A 495 1.19 -5.18 28.85
CA ILE A 495 1.51 -6.16 27.81
C ILE A 495 2.50 -5.60 26.78
N GLU A 496 2.18 -4.46 26.20
CA GLU A 496 2.99 -3.83 25.15
C GLU A 496 4.48 -3.68 25.51
N PRO A 497 4.86 -3.22 26.71
CA PRO A 497 6.27 -3.09 27.07
C PRO A 497 7.04 -4.42 27.03
N ARG A 498 6.37 -5.53 27.31
CA ARG A 498 6.96 -6.89 27.28
C ARG A 498 7.11 -7.42 25.86
N LEU A 499 6.18 -7.09 24.97
CA LEU A 499 6.21 -7.49 23.57
C LEU A 499 7.14 -6.63 22.70
N ARG A 500 7.49 -5.44 23.16
CA ARG A 500 8.32 -4.49 22.42
C ARG A 500 9.66 -5.06 21.93
N PRO A 501 10.42 -5.88 22.69
CA PRO A 501 11.66 -6.49 22.20
C PRO A 501 11.45 -7.46 21.03
N CYS A 502 10.31 -8.16 20.99
CA CYS A 502 9.96 -9.07 19.90
C CYS A 502 9.54 -8.32 18.61
N ALA A 503 9.01 -7.11 18.77
CA ALA A 503 8.54 -6.29 17.67
C ALA A 503 9.67 -5.59 16.89
N GLN A 504 10.91 -5.62 17.38
CA GLN A 504 12.02 -4.86 16.80
C GLN A 504 12.75 -5.63 15.71
N LEU A 505 12.90 -5.02 14.53
CA LEU A 505 13.72 -5.58 13.45
C LEU A 505 15.21 -5.44 13.78
N LYS A 506 15.89 -6.57 13.89
CA LYS A 506 17.31 -6.61 14.24
C LYS A 506 18.19 -6.59 13.00
N HIS A 507 19.16 -5.68 12.98
CA HIS A 507 20.15 -5.58 11.93
C HIS A 507 21.48 -6.17 12.39
N THR A 508 22.12 -6.95 11.51
CA THR A 508 23.48 -7.44 11.70
C THR A 508 24.40 -6.83 10.67
N THR A 509 25.60 -6.44 11.08
CA THR A 509 26.57 -5.80 10.19
C THR A 509 27.87 -6.61 10.20
N ALA A 510 28.46 -6.83 9.02
CA ALA A 510 29.72 -7.53 8.82
C ALA A 510 30.56 -6.83 7.73
N PRO A 511 31.89 -7.03 7.71
CA PRO A 511 32.70 -6.60 6.58
C PRO A 511 32.22 -7.23 5.26
N LEU A 512 32.30 -6.49 4.19
CA LEU A 512 32.05 -7.00 2.84
C LEU A 512 33.31 -7.72 2.34
N LEU A 513 33.17 -9.02 2.07
CA LEU A 513 34.28 -9.90 1.66
C LEU A 513 34.00 -10.44 0.25
N PRO A 514 34.49 -9.80 -0.83
CA PRO A 514 34.42 -10.35 -2.16
C PRO A 514 35.27 -11.61 -2.30
N ALA A 515 34.82 -12.55 -3.15
CA ALA A 515 35.61 -13.70 -3.57
C ALA A 515 36.80 -13.28 -4.45
N ALA A 516 37.69 -14.22 -4.80
CA ALA A 516 38.87 -13.95 -5.61
C ALA A 516 38.53 -13.39 -7.03
N ASP A 517 37.40 -13.80 -7.57
CA ASP A 517 36.85 -13.28 -8.84
C ASP A 517 36.11 -11.94 -8.69
N GLY A 518 36.04 -11.40 -7.48
CA GLY A 518 35.35 -10.17 -7.15
C GLY A 518 33.84 -10.32 -6.90
N SER A 519 33.28 -11.50 -7.09
CA SER A 519 31.86 -11.74 -6.77
C SER A 519 31.58 -11.70 -5.26
N ILE A 520 30.34 -11.43 -4.89
CA ILE A 520 29.91 -11.42 -3.48
C ILE A 520 28.83 -12.49 -3.32
N SER A 521 29.06 -13.44 -2.43
CA SER A 521 28.11 -14.51 -2.13
C SER A 521 27.34 -14.21 -0.86
N LEU A 522 26.02 -14.29 -0.92
CA LEU A 522 25.08 -13.96 0.15
C LEU A 522 24.16 -15.17 0.39
N PRO A 523 24.62 -16.16 1.17
CA PRO A 523 23.76 -17.27 1.55
C PRO A 523 22.75 -16.84 2.62
N ALA A 524 21.52 -17.35 2.52
CA ALA A 524 20.50 -17.17 3.53
C ALA A 524 19.68 -18.45 3.71
N ALA A 525 19.20 -18.68 4.90
CA ALA A 525 18.19 -19.66 5.23
C ALA A 525 16.98 -18.88 5.78
N LEU A 526 15.92 -18.85 5.00
CA LEU A 526 14.72 -18.09 5.33
C LEU A 526 13.65 -19.02 5.89
N PRO A 527 13.17 -18.79 7.11
CA PRO A 527 11.93 -19.41 7.58
C PRO A 527 10.79 -19.22 6.59
N ALA A 528 9.77 -20.04 6.65
CA ALA A 528 8.60 -19.91 5.81
C ALA A 528 8.03 -18.49 5.92
N ASN A 529 7.70 -17.91 4.77
CA ASN A 529 7.14 -16.56 4.68
C ASN A 529 8.03 -15.42 5.24
N ALA A 530 9.35 -15.63 5.31
CA ALA A 530 10.28 -14.60 5.73
C ALA A 530 10.81 -13.75 4.56
N VAL A 531 11.26 -12.54 4.89
CA VAL A 531 11.83 -11.57 3.96
C VAL A 531 13.22 -11.15 4.41
N LEU A 532 14.20 -11.30 3.53
CA LEU A 532 15.58 -10.85 3.73
C LEU A 532 15.77 -9.47 3.08
N PHE A 533 16.35 -8.55 3.82
CA PHE A 533 16.91 -7.32 3.28
C PHE A 533 18.42 -7.28 3.51
N VAL A 534 19.15 -6.90 2.47
CA VAL A 534 20.61 -6.74 2.50
C VAL A 534 20.98 -5.36 1.94
N GLU A 535 21.82 -4.66 2.65
CA GLU A 535 22.51 -3.46 2.17
C GLU A 535 24.01 -3.75 2.08
N LEU A 536 24.57 -3.56 0.89
CA LEU A 536 26.00 -3.58 0.63
C LEU A 536 26.45 -2.15 0.40
N LYS A 537 27.41 -1.68 1.18
CA LYS A 537 27.92 -0.31 1.06
C LYS A 537 29.44 -0.31 1.02
N VAL A 538 30.02 0.34 0.02
CA VAL A 538 31.44 0.60 -0.06
C VAL A 538 31.77 2.01 0.42
N GLY A 539 32.87 2.17 1.16
CA GLY A 539 33.35 3.47 1.61
C GLY A 539 33.88 4.34 0.44
N GLU A 540 34.20 5.58 0.70
CA GLU A 540 34.97 6.39 -0.24
C GLU A 540 36.33 5.74 -0.50
N PRO A 541 36.94 5.92 -1.69
CA PRO A 541 38.20 5.28 -2.06
C PRO A 541 39.35 5.65 -1.12
#